data_2b3a6913e73580534938c4706f13ef0b
#
_entry.id   2b3a6913e73580534938c4706f13ef0b
#
_cell.length_a   1.000
_cell.length_b   1.000
_cell.length_c   1.000
_cell.angle_alpha   90.00
_cell.angle_beta   90.00
_cell.angle_gamma   90.00
#
_symmetry.space_group_name_H-M   'P 1'
#
loop_
_entity.id
_entity.type
_entity.pdbx_description
1 polymer ?
#
loop_
_entity_poly.entity_id
_entity_poly.type
_entity_poly.pdbx_seq_one_letter_code
_entity_poly.pdbx_strand_id
1 'polypeptide(L)'
;MLLREIENGLGLAKRLSSCIKDTRDPLSTTHTQVDMIRARMFAIACGYEDCDDLDVLRFDPAFKLACGRLSETGDDLMSQPTLSRLENAPSWRELGRMGLKSIDLFCDSFKSVPARIVLDIDDTPDTVHGGQQLAFFNAHYDEYIFQPIHIFEAATGKPVLSLLRPGKRPSGEEAARVLKHVIRRIRRNWPRVDIMVRGDGHYGTPEVMKLLESKGCAYILGLPGNARLKEIGRPWSEDVAVRRVQRGKDKLRRFFQVGYQAKSWSRERKVIARVEATSKGCDIRFVVTNLPGRAKVLYEKVYCARGRMENMIKDHKRYTKSDRTSCHRWEANQFRLFLHTGAYWLLHRLRSAAPRRSQWRKATFETLRRVFLKVAARIEELKSRVRIALPSAYPYRSTFIATAGRIAALGP
;
A
#
# COMPACT_ATOMS: atom_id res chain seq x y z
N MET A 1 18.13 3.13 -14.80
CA MET A 1 18.26 4.60 -14.76
C MET A 1 16.97 5.29 -14.29
N LEU A 2 15.78 5.00 -14.88
CA LEU A 2 14.52 5.66 -14.47
C LEU A 2 14.23 5.55 -12.96
N LEU A 3 14.47 4.37 -12.36
CA LEU A 3 14.29 4.18 -10.91
C LEU A 3 15.26 5.04 -10.09
N ARG A 4 16.51 5.21 -10.56
CA ARG A 4 17.51 6.06 -9.91
C ARG A 4 17.04 7.52 -9.84
N GLU A 5 16.56 8.07 -10.95
CA GLU A 5 16.06 9.45 -10.99
C GLU A 5 14.82 9.63 -10.10
N ILE A 6 13.92 8.64 -10.10
CA ILE A 6 12.76 8.65 -9.20
C ILE A 6 13.19 8.60 -7.74
N GLU A 7 14.17 7.75 -7.40
CA GLU A 7 14.70 7.61 -6.04
C GLU A 7 15.41 8.86 -5.58
N ASN A 8 16.19 9.51 -6.45
CA ASN A 8 16.83 10.79 -6.14
C ASN A 8 15.82 11.86 -5.71
N GLY A 9 14.66 11.91 -6.40
CA GLY A 9 13.58 12.82 -6.04
C GLY A 9 12.76 12.43 -4.81
N LEU A 10 12.67 11.14 -4.46
CA LEU A 10 11.92 10.66 -3.30
C LEU A 10 12.78 10.52 -2.03
N GLY A 11 14.06 10.20 -2.19
CA GLY A 11 14.99 9.98 -1.10
C GLY A 11 14.61 8.83 -0.17
N LEU A 12 13.97 7.78 -0.70
CA LEU A 12 13.46 6.65 0.07
C LEU A 12 14.54 5.93 0.86
N ALA A 13 15.65 5.58 0.21
CA ALA A 13 16.75 4.86 0.83
C ALA A 13 17.36 5.68 1.98
N LYS A 14 17.57 6.98 1.77
CA LYS A 14 18.08 7.90 2.80
C LYS A 14 17.10 8.02 3.98
N ARG A 15 15.79 8.08 3.70
CA ARG A 15 14.75 8.18 4.75
C ARG A 15 14.70 6.92 5.61
N LEU A 16 14.77 5.74 5.00
CA LEU A 16 14.75 4.47 5.73
C LEU A 16 16.06 4.24 6.50
N SER A 17 17.22 4.47 5.86
CA SER A 17 18.52 4.29 6.52
C SER A 17 18.70 5.23 7.72
N SER A 18 18.17 6.46 7.66
CA SER A 18 18.23 7.40 8.78
C SER A 18 17.52 6.92 10.07
N CYS A 19 16.72 5.86 9.97
CA CYS A 19 16.05 5.24 11.11
C CYS A 19 16.87 4.12 11.76
N ILE A 20 17.88 3.59 11.06
CA ILE A 20 18.70 2.47 11.51
C ILE A 20 20.04 3.01 12.03
N LYS A 21 20.41 2.62 13.25
CA LYS A 21 21.76 2.89 13.75
C LYS A 21 22.75 1.96 13.05
N ASP A 22 23.68 2.52 12.30
CA ASP A 22 24.79 1.73 11.75
C ASP A 22 25.82 1.49 12.84
N THR A 23 25.98 0.24 13.23
CA THR A 23 26.95 -0.18 14.27
C THR A 23 28.20 -0.80 13.68
N ARG A 24 28.32 -0.81 12.34
CA ARG A 24 29.49 -1.37 11.64
C ARG A 24 30.66 -0.40 11.75
N ASP A 25 31.86 -0.95 11.76
CA ASP A 25 33.09 -0.16 11.67
C ASP A 25 33.14 0.57 10.31
N PRO A 26 33.22 1.92 10.30
CA PRO A 26 33.29 2.69 9.05
C PRO A 26 34.47 2.32 8.17
N LEU A 27 35.61 1.95 8.75
CA LEU A 27 36.83 1.58 8.00
C LEU A 27 36.69 0.24 7.27
N SER A 28 35.84 -0.65 7.79
CA SER A 28 35.57 -1.98 7.20
C SER A 28 34.27 -2.00 6.38
N THR A 29 33.60 -0.86 6.21
CA THR A 29 32.29 -0.80 5.53
C THR A 29 32.43 -0.42 4.08
N THR A 30 32.29 -1.39 3.16
CA THR A 30 32.31 -1.18 1.69
C THR A 30 31.01 -0.60 1.16
N HIS A 31 29.87 -0.98 1.73
CA HIS A 31 28.54 -0.59 1.26
C HIS A 31 27.77 0.15 2.35
N THR A 32 27.31 1.36 2.04
CA THR A 32 26.48 2.13 2.97
C THR A 32 25.08 1.50 3.12
N GLN A 33 24.41 1.75 4.24
CA GLN A 33 23.01 1.31 4.40
C GLN A 33 22.10 1.90 3.32
N VAL A 34 22.36 3.13 2.88
CA VAL A 34 21.62 3.79 1.77
C VAL A 34 21.77 2.98 0.48
N ASP A 35 22.98 2.58 0.13
CA ASP A 35 23.22 1.80 -1.10
C ASP A 35 22.57 0.43 -1.05
N MET A 36 22.64 -0.24 0.11
CA MET A 36 22.00 -1.54 0.30
C MET A 36 20.47 -1.47 0.19
N ILE A 37 19.84 -0.48 0.84
CA ILE A 37 18.38 -0.26 0.79
C ILE A 37 17.95 0.12 -0.64
N ARG A 38 18.72 0.98 -1.32
CA ARG A 38 18.47 1.37 -2.71
C ARG A 38 18.51 0.17 -3.64
N ALA A 39 19.57 -0.62 -3.59
CA ALA A 39 19.74 -1.82 -4.42
C ALA A 39 18.59 -2.80 -4.18
N ARG A 40 18.22 -3.01 -2.93
CA ARG A 40 17.13 -3.92 -2.58
C ARG A 40 15.77 -3.46 -3.12
N MET A 41 15.43 -2.18 -2.99
CA MET A 41 14.20 -1.63 -3.56
C MET A 41 14.18 -1.69 -5.10
N PHE A 42 15.33 -1.46 -5.75
CA PHE A 42 15.43 -1.56 -7.21
C PHE A 42 15.29 -3.00 -7.69
N ALA A 43 15.90 -3.97 -7.01
CA ALA A 43 15.74 -5.38 -7.31
C ALA A 43 14.25 -5.79 -7.24
N ILE A 44 13.57 -5.49 -6.15
CA ILE A 44 12.12 -5.74 -5.99
C ILE A 44 11.31 -5.06 -7.10
N ALA A 45 11.57 -3.79 -7.40
CA ALA A 45 10.88 -3.07 -8.47
C ALA A 45 11.11 -3.72 -9.84
N CYS A 46 12.27 -4.31 -10.09
CA CYS A 46 12.58 -5.06 -11.30
C CYS A 46 12.04 -6.49 -11.30
N GLY A 47 11.48 -6.99 -10.18
CA GLY A 47 10.90 -8.33 -10.05
C GLY A 47 11.87 -9.38 -9.55
N TYR A 48 12.85 -8.95 -8.79
CA TYR A 48 13.82 -9.75 -8.06
C TYR A 48 13.57 -9.54 -6.56
N GLU A 49 12.65 -10.32 -6.02
CA GLU A 49 12.11 -10.10 -4.68
C GLU A 49 12.95 -10.70 -3.55
N ASP A 50 13.87 -11.61 -3.86
CA ASP A 50 14.72 -12.25 -2.86
C ASP A 50 16.10 -11.60 -2.74
N CYS A 51 16.76 -11.82 -1.61
CA CYS A 51 18.13 -11.37 -1.43
C CYS A 51 19.12 -12.17 -2.31
N ASP A 52 18.79 -13.44 -2.59
CA ASP A 52 19.63 -14.35 -3.38
C ASP A 52 19.83 -13.85 -4.81
N ASP A 53 18.82 -13.18 -5.37
CA ASP A 53 18.92 -12.55 -6.68
C ASP A 53 20.09 -11.57 -6.81
N LEU A 54 20.49 -10.97 -5.67
CA LEU A 54 21.58 -9.98 -5.66
C LEU A 54 22.97 -10.61 -5.90
N ASP A 55 23.12 -11.92 -5.69
CA ASP A 55 24.40 -12.60 -5.99
C ASP A 55 24.70 -12.59 -7.49
N VAL A 56 23.68 -12.49 -8.34
CA VAL A 56 23.82 -12.31 -9.79
C VAL A 56 23.74 -10.81 -10.17
N LEU A 57 22.76 -10.09 -9.64
CA LEU A 57 22.52 -8.69 -9.99
C LEU A 57 23.67 -7.75 -9.58
N ARG A 58 24.49 -8.13 -8.61
CA ARG A 58 25.64 -7.32 -8.16
C ARG A 58 26.66 -7.05 -9.27
N PHE A 59 26.72 -7.91 -10.28
CA PHE A 59 27.62 -7.80 -11.43
C PHE A 59 26.95 -7.16 -12.66
N ASP A 60 25.61 -7.03 -12.67
CA ASP A 60 24.90 -6.49 -13.83
C ASP A 60 25.25 -5.02 -14.08
N PRO A 61 25.75 -4.68 -15.29
CA PRO A 61 26.21 -3.32 -15.60
C PRO A 61 25.11 -2.26 -15.47
N ALA A 62 23.88 -2.58 -15.88
CA ALA A 62 22.75 -1.65 -15.79
C ALA A 62 22.31 -1.44 -14.33
N PHE A 63 22.37 -2.49 -13.55
CA PHE A 63 22.00 -2.46 -12.14
C PHE A 63 23.06 -1.72 -11.30
N LYS A 64 24.36 -1.96 -11.57
CA LYS A 64 25.48 -1.19 -10.99
C LYS A 64 25.30 0.30 -11.25
N LEU A 65 25.04 0.71 -12.49
CA LEU A 65 24.78 2.09 -12.86
C LEU A 65 23.56 2.69 -12.14
N ALA A 66 22.46 1.93 -12.06
CA ALA A 66 21.27 2.38 -11.36
C ALA A 66 21.57 2.64 -9.87
N CYS A 67 22.43 1.82 -9.26
CA CYS A 67 22.87 1.97 -7.88
C CYS A 67 24.00 2.97 -7.67
N GLY A 68 24.49 3.64 -8.74
CA GLY A 68 25.50 4.69 -8.65
C GLY A 68 26.93 4.22 -8.76
N ARG A 69 27.18 2.98 -9.21
CA ARG A 69 28.51 2.44 -9.53
C ARG A 69 28.77 2.52 -11.03
N LEU A 70 30.01 2.58 -11.44
CA LEU A 70 30.39 2.44 -12.85
C LEU A 70 30.09 1.01 -13.33
N SER A 71 29.78 0.86 -14.61
CA SER A 71 29.30 -0.42 -15.17
C SER A 71 30.36 -1.50 -15.23
N GLU A 72 31.59 -1.13 -15.64
CA GLU A 72 32.72 -2.04 -15.87
C GLU A 72 33.77 -1.89 -14.76
N THR A 73 34.29 -0.66 -14.58
CA THR A 73 35.40 -0.39 -13.65
C THR A 73 34.98 -0.17 -12.20
N GLY A 74 33.69 0.05 -11.94
CA GLY A 74 33.19 0.26 -10.57
C GLY A 74 33.12 -1.04 -9.78
N ASP A 75 33.24 -0.93 -8.46
CA ASP A 75 33.10 -2.07 -7.54
C ASP A 75 31.75 -2.76 -7.71
N ASP A 76 31.73 -4.05 -7.41
CA ASP A 76 30.50 -4.82 -7.34
C ASP A 76 29.56 -4.30 -6.24
N LEU A 77 28.28 -4.57 -6.39
CA LEU A 77 27.32 -4.31 -5.33
C LEU A 77 27.42 -5.40 -4.25
N MET A 78 26.69 -5.20 -3.17
CA MET A 78 26.67 -6.08 -2.01
C MET A 78 26.16 -7.48 -2.33
N SER A 79 26.73 -8.47 -1.64
CA SER A 79 26.31 -9.88 -1.72
C SER A 79 25.05 -10.15 -0.88
N GLN A 80 24.41 -11.29 -1.14
CA GLN A 80 23.26 -11.79 -0.39
C GLN A 80 23.47 -11.82 1.12
N PRO A 81 24.59 -12.35 1.69
CA PRO A 81 24.80 -12.36 3.13
C PRO A 81 24.84 -10.95 3.75
N THR A 82 25.35 -9.96 3.02
CA THR A 82 25.40 -8.58 3.47
C THR A 82 24.01 -7.97 3.56
N LEU A 83 23.16 -8.24 2.57
CA LEU A 83 21.75 -7.81 2.60
C LEU A 83 20.93 -8.54 3.66
N SER A 84 21.15 -9.84 3.84
CA SER A 84 20.49 -10.62 4.90
C SER A 84 20.80 -10.04 6.29
N ARG A 85 22.07 -9.65 6.53
CA ARG A 85 22.42 -8.96 7.79
C ARG A 85 21.69 -7.63 7.93
N LEU A 86 21.59 -6.83 6.85
CA LEU A 86 20.83 -5.59 6.88
C LEU A 86 19.35 -5.85 7.20
N GLU A 87 18.71 -6.83 6.54
CA GLU A 87 17.30 -7.13 6.74
C GLU A 87 17.00 -7.56 8.19
N ASN A 88 17.97 -8.18 8.86
CA ASN A 88 17.86 -8.62 10.26
C ASN A 88 18.37 -7.59 11.28
N ALA A 89 18.93 -6.46 10.87
CA ALA A 89 19.50 -5.48 11.77
C ALA A 89 18.46 -4.62 12.53
N PRO A 90 17.37 -4.13 11.90
CA PRO A 90 16.50 -3.15 12.55
C PRO A 90 15.77 -3.72 13.78
N SER A 91 15.79 -2.93 14.84
CA SER A 91 14.98 -3.17 16.03
C SER A 91 13.53 -2.69 15.82
N TRP A 92 12.60 -3.16 16.66
CA TRP A 92 11.20 -2.73 16.62
C TRP A 92 11.02 -1.20 16.76
N ARG A 93 11.89 -0.51 17.52
CA ARG A 93 11.88 0.96 17.67
C ARG A 93 12.28 1.67 16.38
N GLU A 94 13.23 1.12 15.66
CA GLU A 94 13.67 1.61 14.36
C GLU A 94 12.62 1.42 13.30
N LEU A 95 11.97 0.27 13.27
CA LEU A 95 10.82 0.00 12.41
C LEU A 95 9.66 0.96 12.71
N GLY A 96 9.39 1.27 13.98
CA GLY A 96 8.42 2.30 14.35
C GLY A 96 8.75 3.68 13.77
N ARG A 97 10.05 4.08 13.80
CA ARG A 97 10.51 5.33 13.15
C ARG A 97 10.32 5.28 11.63
N MET A 98 10.61 4.15 10.98
CA MET A 98 10.40 3.97 9.53
C MET A 98 8.92 4.10 9.16
N GLY A 99 8.00 3.55 9.95
CA GLY A 99 6.56 3.74 9.76
C GLY A 99 6.16 5.21 9.80
N LEU A 100 6.70 6.00 10.73
CA LEU A 100 6.46 7.45 10.79
C LEU A 100 7.07 8.17 9.58
N LYS A 101 8.27 7.78 9.14
CA LYS A 101 8.91 8.34 7.93
C LYS A 101 8.16 8.00 6.64
N SER A 102 7.50 6.84 6.60
CA SER A 102 6.61 6.48 5.48
C SER A 102 5.42 7.44 5.38
N ILE A 103 4.84 7.84 6.52
CA ILE A 103 3.77 8.84 6.56
C ILE A 103 4.28 10.22 6.16
N ASP A 104 5.48 10.61 6.58
CA ASP A 104 6.11 11.87 6.14
C ASP A 104 6.32 11.88 4.63
N LEU A 105 6.87 10.80 4.07
CA LEU A 105 7.03 10.65 2.62
C LEU A 105 5.70 10.82 1.88
N PHE A 106 4.64 10.21 2.39
CA PHE A 106 3.30 10.40 1.83
C PHE A 106 2.94 11.89 1.79
N CYS A 107 3.11 12.61 2.88
CA CYS A 107 2.83 14.04 2.94
C CYS A 107 3.71 14.84 1.98
N ASP A 108 5.03 14.61 1.98
CA ASP A 108 6.01 15.33 1.14
C ASP A 108 5.80 15.05 -0.36
N SER A 109 5.14 13.95 -0.71
CA SER A 109 4.89 13.58 -2.10
C SER A 109 3.85 14.45 -2.83
N PHE A 110 3.18 15.35 -2.12
CA PHE A 110 2.23 16.29 -2.68
C PHE A 110 2.89 17.66 -2.92
N LYS A 111 2.59 18.25 -4.07
CA LYS A 111 3.10 19.62 -4.41
C LYS A 111 2.49 20.72 -3.55
N SER A 112 1.26 20.51 -3.08
CA SER A 112 0.52 21.41 -2.19
C SER A 112 -0.31 20.60 -1.22
N VAL A 113 -0.55 21.13 -0.03
CA VAL A 113 -1.39 20.48 0.98
C VAL A 113 -2.82 20.34 0.44
N PRO A 114 -3.35 19.13 0.35
CA PRO A 114 -4.74 18.94 -0.09
C PRO A 114 -5.72 19.42 0.98
N ALA A 115 -6.86 19.98 0.57
CA ALA A 115 -7.92 20.37 1.50
C ALA A 115 -8.51 19.15 2.22
N ARG A 116 -8.62 18.01 1.50
CA ARG A 116 -9.16 16.74 2.02
C ARG A 116 -8.39 15.55 1.47
N ILE A 117 -8.23 14.53 2.31
CA ILE A 117 -7.74 13.19 1.92
C ILE A 117 -8.73 12.10 2.36
N VAL A 118 -8.72 11.01 1.61
CA VAL A 118 -9.49 9.80 1.93
C VAL A 118 -8.51 8.67 2.16
N LEU A 119 -8.49 8.14 3.37
CA LEU A 119 -7.66 7.01 3.76
C LEU A 119 -8.50 5.74 3.71
N ASP A 120 -8.14 4.83 2.84
CA ASP A 120 -8.66 3.46 2.84
C ASP A 120 -7.75 2.59 3.70
N ILE A 121 -8.36 1.88 4.66
CA ILE A 121 -7.68 0.90 5.51
C ILE A 121 -8.24 -0.48 5.25
N ASP A 122 -7.35 -1.43 5.08
CA ASP A 122 -7.68 -2.85 4.86
C ASP A 122 -6.57 -3.75 5.36
N ASP A 123 -6.87 -5.00 5.61
CA ASP A 123 -5.91 -6.04 5.94
C ASP A 123 -6.03 -7.20 4.95
N THR A 124 -4.94 -7.92 4.74
CA THR A 124 -4.90 -9.03 3.79
C THR A 124 -4.07 -10.17 4.35
N PRO A 125 -4.45 -11.45 4.15
CA PRO A 125 -3.63 -12.56 4.59
C PRO A 125 -2.37 -12.67 3.74
N ASP A 126 -1.23 -12.86 4.37
CA ASP A 126 0.04 -13.24 3.75
C ASP A 126 0.42 -14.63 4.22
N THR A 127 0.30 -15.62 3.35
CA THR A 127 0.57 -17.03 3.66
C THR A 127 2.03 -17.24 4.03
N VAL A 128 2.27 -18.02 5.07
CA VAL A 128 3.57 -18.31 5.64
C VAL A 128 3.90 -19.80 5.44
N HIS A 129 5.09 -20.08 4.90
CA HIS A 129 5.53 -21.42 4.57
C HIS A 129 6.66 -21.93 5.50
N GLY A 130 6.60 -21.63 6.79
CA GLY A 130 7.60 -22.07 7.76
C GLY A 130 7.32 -21.57 9.18
N GLY A 131 8.27 -21.72 10.09
CA GLY A 131 8.13 -21.36 11.50
C GLY A 131 8.45 -19.90 11.81
N GLN A 132 7.84 -18.94 11.10
CA GLN A 132 8.07 -17.50 11.34
C GLN A 132 7.42 -17.05 12.66
N GLN A 133 8.12 -16.19 13.38
CA GLN A 133 7.60 -15.62 14.61
C GLN A 133 6.30 -14.83 14.38
N LEU A 134 5.30 -15.05 15.22
CA LEU A 134 3.98 -14.40 15.18
C LEU A 134 3.12 -14.76 13.95
N ALA A 135 3.52 -15.75 13.15
CA ALA A 135 2.59 -16.37 12.23
C ALA A 135 1.62 -17.25 13.02
N PHE A 136 0.33 -17.16 12.72
CA PHE A 136 -0.71 -17.95 13.37
C PHE A 136 -1.57 -18.67 12.36
N PHE A 137 -2.01 -19.87 12.73
CA PHE A 137 -3.00 -20.58 11.94
C PHE A 137 -4.33 -19.81 11.95
N ASN A 138 -4.88 -19.64 10.75
CA ASN A 138 -6.15 -18.95 10.55
C ASN A 138 -7.15 -19.92 9.90
N ALA A 139 -8.13 -20.36 10.66
CA ALA A 139 -9.12 -21.35 10.21
C ALA A 139 -9.98 -20.88 9.02
N HIS A 140 -10.09 -19.58 8.76
CA HIS A 140 -10.83 -19.06 7.60
C HIS A 140 -10.07 -19.30 6.29
N TYR A 141 -8.73 -19.25 6.33
CA TYR A 141 -7.87 -19.48 5.17
C TYR A 141 -7.26 -20.88 5.15
N ASP A 142 -7.42 -21.63 6.25
CA ASP A 142 -6.79 -22.95 6.48
C ASP A 142 -5.27 -22.97 6.32
N GLU A 143 -4.62 -21.85 6.73
CA GLU A 143 -3.19 -21.64 6.55
C GLU A 143 -2.58 -20.86 7.73
N TYR A 144 -1.26 -21.00 7.92
CA TYR A 144 -0.49 -20.07 8.76
C TYR A 144 -0.27 -18.78 7.99
N ILE A 145 -0.64 -17.65 8.59
CA ILE A 145 -0.58 -16.35 7.93
C ILE A 145 0.01 -15.27 8.84
N PHE A 146 0.50 -14.21 8.21
CA PHE A 146 0.44 -12.85 8.75
C PHE A 146 -0.80 -12.12 8.21
N GLN A 147 -1.20 -11.06 8.89
CA GLN A 147 -2.34 -10.24 8.43
C GLN A 147 -1.99 -8.75 8.49
N PRO A 148 -1.11 -8.28 7.57
CA PRO A 148 -0.69 -6.89 7.54
C PRO A 148 -1.86 -5.94 7.29
N ILE A 149 -1.80 -4.78 7.96
CA ILE A 149 -2.67 -3.63 7.68
C ILE A 149 -2.00 -2.75 6.64
N HIS A 150 -2.77 -2.38 5.62
CA HIS A 150 -2.40 -1.41 4.63
C HIS A 150 -3.28 -0.16 4.73
N ILE A 151 -2.68 1.01 4.58
CA ILE A 151 -3.40 2.28 4.48
C ILE A 151 -2.94 2.99 3.21
N PHE A 152 -3.88 3.29 2.33
CA PHE A 152 -3.64 4.02 1.09
C PHE A 152 -4.47 5.28 1.02
N GLU A 153 -3.97 6.29 0.32
CA GLU A 153 -4.79 7.44 -0.06
C GLU A 153 -5.57 7.11 -1.34
N ALA A 154 -6.88 7.21 -1.25
CA ALA A 154 -7.82 6.66 -2.22
C ALA A 154 -7.78 7.32 -3.61
N ALA A 155 -7.52 8.63 -3.69
CA ALA A 155 -7.55 9.36 -4.96
C ALA A 155 -6.29 9.11 -5.79
N THR A 156 -5.14 9.07 -5.15
CA THR A 156 -3.83 8.94 -5.81
C THR A 156 -3.29 7.52 -5.83
N GLY A 157 -3.75 6.65 -4.93
CA GLY A 157 -3.20 5.30 -4.74
C GLY A 157 -1.82 5.29 -4.08
N LYS A 158 -1.45 6.36 -3.39
CA LYS A 158 -0.18 6.45 -2.66
C LYS A 158 -0.27 5.66 -1.36
N PRO A 159 0.71 4.80 -1.04
CA PRO A 159 0.73 4.13 0.25
C PRO A 159 1.08 5.12 1.36
N VAL A 160 0.34 5.01 2.46
CA VAL A 160 0.58 5.81 3.67
C VAL A 160 1.35 5.00 4.69
N LEU A 161 0.90 3.76 4.92
CA LEU A 161 1.54 2.84 5.85
C LEU A 161 1.21 1.39 5.46
N SER A 162 2.20 0.51 5.57
CA SER A 162 2.03 -0.94 5.55
C SER A 162 2.66 -1.50 6.82
N LEU A 163 1.86 -2.18 7.64
CA LEU A 163 2.26 -2.68 8.95
C LEU A 163 2.03 -4.18 9.04
N LEU A 164 3.09 -4.96 9.19
CA LEU A 164 3.01 -6.40 9.42
C LEU A 164 2.36 -6.67 10.77
N ARG A 165 1.50 -7.66 10.80
CA ARG A 165 0.77 -8.06 12.01
C ARG A 165 0.70 -9.59 12.12
N PRO A 166 0.54 -10.09 13.36
CA PRO A 166 0.22 -11.50 13.56
C PRO A 166 -1.00 -11.94 12.75
N GLY A 167 -1.09 -13.22 12.43
CA GLY A 167 -2.15 -13.83 11.60
C GLY A 167 -3.55 -13.84 12.22
N LYS A 168 -3.88 -12.80 12.98
CA LYS A 168 -5.19 -12.61 13.63
C LYS A 168 -5.86 -11.35 13.13
N ARG A 169 -7.19 -11.38 13.01
CA ARG A 169 -7.98 -10.17 12.78
C ARG A 169 -7.57 -9.07 13.76
N PRO A 170 -7.37 -7.81 13.30
CA PRO A 170 -7.06 -6.71 14.18
C PRO A 170 -8.18 -6.47 15.20
N SER A 171 -7.81 -6.26 16.47
CA SER A 171 -8.77 -5.78 17.44
C SER A 171 -9.14 -4.32 17.17
N GLY A 172 -10.33 -3.88 17.65
CA GLY A 172 -10.73 -2.49 17.54
C GLY A 172 -9.74 -1.51 18.16
N GLU A 173 -9.15 -1.88 19.30
CA GLU A 173 -8.13 -1.08 19.98
C GLU A 173 -6.84 -0.96 19.17
N GLU A 174 -6.42 -2.06 18.57
CA GLU A 174 -5.21 -2.10 17.75
C GLU A 174 -5.40 -1.25 16.48
N ALA A 175 -6.50 -1.43 15.76
CA ALA A 175 -6.84 -0.62 14.60
C ALA A 175 -6.94 0.88 14.95
N ALA A 176 -7.58 1.21 16.08
CA ALA A 176 -7.65 2.58 16.58
C ALA A 176 -6.26 3.15 16.92
N ARG A 177 -5.37 2.35 17.50
CA ARG A 177 -3.98 2.77 17.81
C ARG A 177 -3.21 3.09 16.54
N VAL A 178 -3.28 2.24 15.53
CA VAL A 178 -2.64 2.48 14.22
C VAL A 178 -3.17 3.76 13.58
N LEU A 179 -4.49 3.91 13.48
CA LEU A 179 -5.12 5.11 12.92
C LEU A 179 -4.77 6.38 13.71
N LYS A 180 -4.69 6.31 15.04
CA LYS A 180 -4.27 7.43 15.91
C LYS A 180 -2.88 7.94 15.53
N HIS A 181 -1.93 7.03 15.33
CA HIS A 181 -0.55 7.39 14.93
C HIS A 181 -0.53 8.01 13.53
N VAL A 182 -1.24 7.42 12.57
CA VAL A 182 -1.33 7.91 11.20
C VAL A 182 -1.95 9.31 11.16
N ILE A 183 -3.12 9.50 11.76
CA ILE A 183 -3.82 10.79 11.77
C ILE A 183 -2.97 11.86 12.46
N ARG A 184 -2.36 11.53 13.62
CA ARG A 184 -1.50 12.47 14.36
C ARG A 184 -0.30 12.89 13.51
N ARG A 185 0.34 11.94 12.79
CA ARG A 185 1.51 12.24 11.97
C ARG A 185 1.15 13.07 10.74
N ILE A 186 0.04 12.75 10.06
CA ILE A 186 -0.46 13.54 8.94
C ILE A 186 -0.77 14.97 9.40
N ARG A 187 -1.48 15.16 10.52
CA ARG A 187 -1.79 16.50 11.03
C ARG A 187 -0.60 17.28 11.57
N ARG A 188 0.49 16.61 11.92
CA ARG A 188 1.76 17.31 12.21
C ARG A 188 2.32 17.98 10.95
N ASN A 189 2.18 17.33 9.78
CA ASN A 189 2.62 17.89 8.50
C ASN A 189 1.56 18.83 7.89
N TRP A 190 0.28 18.48 8.05
CA TRP A 190 -0.88 19.18 7.48
C TRP A 190 -1.95 19.47 8.55
N PRO A 191 -1.79 20.53 9.35
CA PRO A 191 -2.64 20.77 10.54
C PRO A 191 -4.14 20.88 10.25
N ARG A 192 -4.51 21.42 9.08
CA ARG A 192 -5.90 21.73 8.70
C ARG A 192 -6.53 20.75 7.71
N VAL A 193 -5.85 19.65 7.36
CA VAL A 193 -6.39 18.71 6.37
C VAL A 193 -7.63 18.00 6.90
N ASP A 194 -8.67 17.97 6.10
CA ASP A 194 -9.84 17.12 6.34
C ASP A 194 -9.49 15.66 6.05
N ILE A 195 -9.74 14.77 7.00
CA ILE A 195 -9.45 13.35 6.87
C ILE A 195 -10.76 12.57 6.91
N MET A 196 -10.98 11.75 5.89
CA MET A 196 -12.02 10.73 5.87
C MET A 196 -11.38 9.35 5.87
N VAL A 197 -11.89 8.42 6.69
CA VAL A 197 -11.43 7.04 6.76
C VAL A 197 -12.53 6.12 6.22
N ARG A 198 -12.14 5.18 5.35
CA ARG A 198 -13.00 4.10 4.87
C ARG A 198 -12.36 2.76 5.22
N GLY A 199 -13.14 1.81 5.67
CA GLY A 199 -12.71 0.46 5.99
C GLY A 199 -13.84 -0.53 5.83
N ASP A 200 -13.51 -1.80 5.81
CA ASP A 200 -14.51 -2.87 5.80
C ASP A 200 -15.09 -3.15 7.20
N GLY A 201 -15.76 -4.30 7.35
CA GLY A 201 -16.36 -4.71 8.62
C GLY A 201 -15.37 -5.00 9.75
N HIS A 202 -14.09 -5.16 9.47
CA HIS A 202 -13.07 -5.31 10.50
C HIS A 202 -12.85 -4.02 11.29
N TYR A 203 -13.08 -2.86 10.66
CA TYR A 203 -12.81 -1.54 11.22
C TYR A 203 -14.06 -0.84 11.77
N GLY A 204 -15.27 -1.39 11.58
CA GLY A 204 -16.51 -0.86 12.11
C GLY A 204 -16.70 -1.11 13.62
N THR A 205 -15.70 -0.84 14.43
CA THR A 205 -15.66 -1.11 15.88
C THR A 205 -15.87 0.15 16.72
N PRO A 206 -16.36 0.03 17.96
CA PRO A 206 -16.58 1.19 18.85
C PRO A 206 -15.33 2.04 19.05
N GLU A 207 -14.16 1.40 19.21
CA GLU A 207 -12.88 2.05 19.48
C GLU A 207 -12.44 2.90 18.30
N VAL A 208 -12.56 2.36 17.09
CA VAL A 208 -12.21 3.08 15.85
C VAL A 208 -13.15 4.27 15.65
N MET A 209 -14.47 4.07 15.78
CA MET A 209 -15.43 5.16 15.63
C MET A 209 -15.20 6.26 16.66
N LYS A 210 -15.02 5.90 17.94
CA LYS A 210 -14.72 6.85 19.03
C LYS A 210 -13.45 7.65 18.75
N LEU A 211 -12.40 6.98 18.27
CA LEU A 211 -11.15 7.66 17.89
C LEU A 211 -11.41 8.67 16.77
N LEU A 212 -12.02 8.25 15.67
CA LEU A 212 -12.24 9.10 14.49
C LEU A 212 -13.09 10.33 14.84
N GLU A 213 -14.13 10.13 15.64
CA GLU A 213 -14.98 11.21 16.15
C GLU A 213 -14.21 12.18 17.05
N SER A 214 -13.38 11.67 17.99
CA SER A 214 -12.54 12.50 18.86
C SER A 214 -11.47 13.29 18.11
N LYS A 215 -11.12 12.83 16.90
CA LYS A 215 -10.17 13.52 16.01
C LYS A 215 -10.85 14.38 14.95
N GLY A 216 -12.18 14.53 14.98
CA GLY A 216 -12.90 15.29 13.96
C GLY A 216 -12.68 14.73 12.55
N CYS A 217 -12.58 13.41 12.42
CA CYS A 217 -12.44 12.73 11.14
C CYS A 217 -13.82 12.26 10.65
N ALA A 218 -14.07 12.41 9.37
CA ALA A 218 -15.19 11.76 8.73
C ALA A 218 -14.90 10.25 8.54
N TYR A 219 -15.94 9.42 8.53
CA TYR A 219 -15.75 8.00 8.25
C TYR A 219 -16.99 7.35 7.62
N ILE A 220 -16.76 6.26 6.90
CA ILE A 220 -17.75 5.28 6.49
C ILE A 220 -17.11 3.89 6.55
N LEU A 221 -17.64 3.02 7.40
CA LEU A 221 -17.06 1.73 7.75
C LEU A 221 -18.09 0.63 7.54
N GLY A 222 -17.66 -0.52 7.05
CA GLY A 222 -18.49 -1.72 7.06
C GLY A 222 -18.93 -2.05 8.48
N LEU A 223 -20.15 -2.53 8.63
CA LEU A 223 -20.68 -2.96 9.92
C LEU A 223 -21.18 -4.40 9.79
N PRO A 224 -20.59 -5.36 10.51
CA PRO A 224 -21.07 -6.73 10.52
C PRO A 224 -22.52 -6.79 11.01
N GLY A 225 -23.36 -7.54 10.30
CA GLY A 225 -24.74 -7.76 10.71
C GLY A 225 -24.82 -8.57 12.00
N ASN A 226 -25.63 -8.10 12.95
CA ASN A 226 -26.01 -8.83 14.17
C ASN A 226 -27.52 -9.10 14.20
N ALA A 227 -27.98 -9.89 15.16
CA ALA A 227 -29.39 -10.28 15.28
C ALA A 227 -30.32 -9.06 15.27
N ARG A 228 -30.01 -8.01 16.05
CA ARG A 228 -30.83 -6.79 16.15
C ARG A 228 -30.87 -6.00 14.84
N LEU A 229 -29.74 -5.86 14.15
CA LEU A 229 -29.69 -5.19 12.84
C LEU A 229 -30.45 -5.99 11.78
N LYS A 230 -30.37 -7.33 11.83
CA LYS A 230 -31.14 -8.18 10.94
C LYS A 230 -32.64 -8.08 11.21
N GLU A 231 -33.04 -7.99 12.46
CA GLU A 231 -34.42 -7.78 12.86
C GLU A 231 -34.96 -6.43 12.37
N ILE A 232 -34.22 -5.34 12.58
CA ILE A 232 -34.55 -4.00 12.05
C ILE A 232 -34.66 -4.03 10.52
N GLY A 233 -33.80 -4.80 9.86
CA GLY A 233 -33.75 -4.89 8.40
C GLY A 233 -34.76 -5.84 7.78
N ARG A 234 -35.42 -6.71 8.56
CA ARG A 234 -36.36 -7.70 8.06
C ARG A 234 -37.51 -7.08 7.27
N PRO A 235 -38.25 -6.05 7.77
CA PRO A 235 -39.32 -5.42 7.01
C PRO A 235 -38.84 -4.84 5.68
N TRP A 236 -37.60 -4.30 5.65
CA TRP A 236 -37.01 -3.77 4.42
C TRP A 236 -36.71 -4.87 3.41
N SER A 237 -36.24 -6.04 3.90
CA SER A 237 -35.96 -7.18 3.06
C SER A 237 -37.23 -7.76 2.43
N GLU A 238 -38.30 -7.84 3.21
CA GLU A 238 -39.62 -8.27 2.75
C GLU A 238 -40.21 -7.30 1.70
N ASP A 239 -40.20 -6.00 1.96
CA ASP A 239 -40.65 -4.96 1.01
C ASP A 239 -39.89 -5.04 -0.31
N VAL A 240 -38.55 -5.17 -0.27
CA VAL A 240 -37.71 -5.21 -1.46
C VAL A 240 -37.96 -6.53 -2.24
N ALA A 241 -38.17 -7.65 -1.55
CA ALA A 241 -38.51 -8.93 -2.18
C ALA A 241 -39.84 -8.87 -2.94
N VAL A 242 -40.90 -8.37 -2.27
CA VAL A 242 -42.22 -8.21 -2.89
C VAL A 242 -42.16 -7.29 -4.10
N ARG A 243 -41.54 -6.11 -3.95
CA ARG A 243 -41.41 -5.15 -5.08
C ARG A 243 -40.57 -5.69 -6.23
N ARG A 244 -39.60 -6.56 -5.96
CA ARG A 244 -38.82 -7.23 -7.01
C ARG A 244 -39.75 -8.08 -7.90
N VAL A 245 -40.58 -8.90 -7.27
CA VAL A 245 -41.55 -9.76 -7.97
C VAL A 245 -42.57 -8.92 -8.73
N GLN A 246 -43.21 -7.96 -8.07
CA GLN A 246 -44.19 -7.06 -8.68
C GLN A 246 -43.68 -6.32 -9.91
N ARG A 247 -42.37 -5.99 -9.95
CA ARG A 247 -41.74 -5.26 -11.04
C ARG A 247 -41.12 -6.17 -12.10
N GLY A 248 -41.23 -7.49 -11.95
CA GLY A 248 -40.63 -8.47 -12.87
C GLY A 248 -39.12 -8.31 -13.04
N LYS A 249 -38.38 -7.88 -11.97
CA LYS A 249 -36.97 -7.66 -12.06
C LYS A 249 -36.16 -8.83 -11.53
N ASP A 250 -35.07 -9.21 -12.23
CA ASP A 250 -34.14 -10.21 -11.74
C ASP A 250 -33.46 -9.77 -10.43
N LYS A 251 -33.21 -8.47 -10.32
CA LYS A 251 -32.53 -7.87 -9.19
C LYS A 251 -33.11 -6.50 -8.83
N LEU A 252 -33.42 -6.31 -7.55
CA LEU A 252 -33.83 -5.01 -7.00
C LEU A 252 -32.96 -4.67 -5.81
N ARG A 253 -32.44 -3.43 -5.78
CA ARG A 253 -31.62 -2.92 -4.67
C ARG A 253 -32.26 -1.65 -4.12
N ARG A 254 -32.32 -1.55 -2.77
CA ARG A 254 -32.76 -0.35 -2.07
C ARG A 254 -31.83 -0.03 -0.91
N PHE A 255 -31.89 1.22 -0.47
CA PHE A 255 -31.07 1.75 0.61
C PHE A 255 -31.94 2.39 1.66
N PHE A 256 -31.67 2.05 2.90
CA PHE A 256 -32.36 2.55 4.07
C PHE A 256 -31.34 3.15 5.04
N GLN A 257 -31.77 4.04 5.90
CA GLN A 257 -30.95 4.54 6.99
C GLN A 257 -31.73 4.51 8.30
N VAL A 258 -31.01 4.29 9.39
CA VAL A 258 -31.53 4.23 10.73
C VAL A 258 -30.52 4.76 11.73
N GLY A 259 -30.96 5.41 12.79
CA GLY A 259 -30.16 5.59 13.99
C GLY A 259 -30.07 4.25 14.72
N TYR A 260 -28.84 3.84 15.02
CA TYR A 260 -28.58 2.58 15.71
C TYR A 260 -27.53 2.76 16.79
N GLN A 261 -27.77 2.13 17.93
CA GLN A 261 -26.86 2.06 19.06
C GLN A 261 -26.71 0.60 19.51
N ALA A 262 -25.51 0.04 19.36
CA ALA A 262 -25.18 -1.25 19.97
C ALA A 262 -24.92 -1.06 21.49
N LYS A 263 -25.03 -2.13 22.28
CA LYS A 263 -24.73 -2.08 23.73
C LYS A 263 -23.35 -1.54 24.07
N SER A 264 -22.37 -1.82 23.20
CA SER A 264 -20.96 -1.35 23.36
C SER A 264 -20.71 0.07 22.84
N TRP A 265 -21.70 0.73 22.23
CA TRP A 265 -21.53 2.06 21.68
C TRP A 265 -21.92 3.14 22.69
N SER A 266 -21.09 4.17 22.79
CA SER A 266 -21.34 5.30 23.68
C SER A 266 -22.50 6.21 23.25
N ARG A 267 -22.94 6.11 21.98
CA ARG A 267 -24.02 6.91 21.40
C ARG A 267 -24.62 6.24 20.17
N GLU A 268 -25.77 6.72 19.79
CA GLU A 268 -26.41 6.38 18.52
C GLU A 268 -25.58 6.90 17.33
N ARG A 269 -25.51 6.12 16.24
CA ARG A 269 -24.85 6.47 14.98
C ARG A 269 -25.72 6.12 13.79
N LYS A 270 -25.52 6.87 12.70
CA LYS A 270 -26.18 6.59 11.43
C LYS A 270 -25.67 5.28 10.84
N VAL A 271 -26.59 4.34 10.65
CA VAL A 271 -26.36 3.09 9.95
C VAL A 271 -27.14 3.10 8.64
N ILE A 272 -26.49 2.72 7.56
CA ILE A 272 -27.10 2.58 6.24
C ILE A 272 -27.16 1.09 5.91
N ALA A 273 -28.35 0.62 5.55
CA ALA A 273 -28.58 -0.72 5.07
C ALA A 273 -28.72 -0.72 3.54
N ARG A 274 -27.97 -1.57 2.86
CA ARG A 274 -28.20 -1.95 1.47
C ARG A 274 -28.96 -3.28 1.48
N VAL A 275 -30.16 -3.28 0.96
CA VAL A 275 -30.99 -4.48 0.76
C VAL A 275 -31.01 -4.79 -0.73
N GLU A 276 -30.68 -6.01 -1.08
CA GLU A 276 -30.64 -6.51 -2.45
C GLU A 276 -31.41 -7.82 -2.54
N ALA A 277 -32.52 -7.85 -3.31
CA ALA A 277 -33.30 -9.02 -3.59
C ALA A 277 -33.00 -9.56 -4.98
N THR A 278 -32.77 -10.87 -5.08
CA THR A 278 -32.55 -11.64 -6.30
C THR A 278 -33.46 -12.88 -6.31
N SER A 279 -33.41 -13.69 -7.36
CA SER A 279 -34.05 -15.01 -7.38
C SER A 279 -33.55 -15.98 -6.30
N LYS A 280 -32.31 -15.74 -5.79
CA LYS A 280 -31.68 -16.55 -4.73
C LYS A 280 -31.99 -16.09 -3.30
N GLY A 281 -32.81 -15.02 -3.14
CA GLY A 281 -33.15 -14.44 -1.83
C GLY A 281 -32.68 -13.01 -1.64
N CYS A 282 -32.70 -12.55 -0.38
CA CYS A 282 -32.31 -11.20 0.01
C CYS A 282 -30.95 -11.19 0.73
N ASP A 283 -30.06 -10.27 0.31
CA ASP A 283 -28.81 -9.92 0.99
C ASP A 283 -28.96 -8.53 1.61
N ILE A 284 -28.62 -8.42 2.91
CA ILE A 284 -28.58 -7.14 3.61
C ILE A 284 -27.19 -6.88 4.15
N ARG A 285 -26.64 -5.69 3.84
CA ARG A 285 -25.33 -5.25 4.32
C ARG A 285 -25.43 -3.88 4.96
N PHE A 286 -24.67 -3.69 6.01
CA PHE A 286 -24.69 -2.47 6.79
C PHE A 286 -23.36 -1.73 6.71
N VAL A 287 -23.44 -0.40 6.76
CA VAL A 287 -22.30 0.48 6.99
C VAL A 287 -22.67 1.52 8.02
N VAL A 288 -21.70 1.93 8.82
CA VAL A 288 -21.85 2.99 9.83
C VAL A 288 -21.07 4.22 9.39
N THR A 289 -21.63 5.42 9.62
CA THR A 289 -21.01 6.67 9.14
C THR A 289 -21.44 7.87 9.98
N ASN A 290 -20.58 8.89 10.05
CA ASN A 290 -20.91 10.23 10.56
C ASN A 290 -21.12 11.26 9.42
N LEU A 291 -21.08 10.82 8.15
CA LEU A 291 -21.24 11.71 7.00
C LEU A 291 -22.70 12.15 6.83
N PRO A 292 -22.97 13.42 6.49
CA PRO A 292 -24.28 13.85 6.01
C PRO A 292 -24.55 13.31 4.61
N GLY A 293 -25.84 13.21 4.24
CA GLY A 293 -26.22 12.86 2.87
C GLY A 293 -27.15 11.65 2.78
N ARG A 294 -27.59 11.37 1.54
CA ARG A 294 -28.55 10.32 1.21
C ARG A 294 -27.90 8.94 1.26
N ALA A 295 -28.57 7.95 1.86
CA ALA A 295 -28.07 6.60 2.06
C ALA A 295 -27.51 5.96 0.77
N LYS A 296 -28.24 6.06 -0.36
CA LYS A 296 -27.78 5.52 -1.65
C LYS A 296 -26.45 6.13 -2.10
N VAL A 297 -26.31 7.45 -2.03
CA VAL A 297 -25.09 8.14 -2.47
C VAL A 297 -23.91 7.76 -1.56
N LEU A 298 -24.10 7.78 -0.26
CA LEU A 298 -23.07 7.39 0.71
C LEU A 298 -22.62 5.94 0.50
N TYR A 299 -23.55 5.04 0.28
CA TYR A 299 -23.20 3.64 0.06
C TYR A 299 -22.53 3.42 -1.30
N GLU A 300 -23.17 3.83 -2.41
CA GLU A 300 -22.69 3.50 -3.77
C GLU A 300 -21.49 4.33 -4.20
N LYS A 301 -21.44 5.62 -3.85
CA LYS A 301 -20.40 6.54 -4.34
C LYS A 301 -19.26 6.74 -3.36
N VAL A 302 -19.52 6.64 -2.04
CA VAL A 302 -18.48 6.85 -1.03
C VAL A 302 -17.92 5.52 -0.53
N TYR A 303 -18.78 4.63 -0.01
CA TYR A 303 -18.34 3.35 0.53
C TYR A 303 -17.81 2.39 -0.54
N CYS A 304 -18.58 2.15 -1.60
CA CYS A 304 -18.17 1.20 -2.64
C CYS A 304 -16.91 1.66 -3.41
N ALA A 305 -16.58 2.94 -3.41
CA ALA A 305 -15.33 3.44 -3.99
C ALA A 305 -14.07 2.91 -3.27
N ARG A 306 -14.21 2.33 -2.07
CA ARG A 306 -13.15 1.58 -1.36
C ARG A 306 -12.62 0.39 -2.17
N GLY A 307 -13.44 -0.22 -3.02
CA GLY A 307 -13.01 -1.33 -3.87
C GLY A 307 -11.76 -1.05 -4.73
N ARG A 308 -11.35 0.21 -4.89
CA ARG A 308 -10.08 0.56 -5.53
C ARG A 308 -8.87 0.10 -4.70
N MET A 309 -9.00 -0.01 -3.38
CA MET A 309 -7.93 -0.45 -2.50
C MET A 309 -7.50 -1.89 -2.78
N GLU A 310 -8.44 -2.76 -3.16
CA GLU A 310 -8.14 -4.13 -3.58
C GLU A 310 -7.12 -4.18 -4.71
N ASN A 311 -7.20 -3.23 -5.67
CA ASN A 311 -6.21 -3.13 -6.74
C ASN A 311 -4.85 -2.59 -6.24
N MET A 312 -4.84 -1.70 -5.25
CA MET A 312 -3.59 -1.18 -4.67
C MET A 312 -2.89 -2.27 -3.86
N ILE A 313 -3.63 -3.04 -3.06
CA ILE A 313 -3.13 -4.21 -2.35
C ILE A 313 -2.64 -5.28 -3.34
N LYS A 314 -3.39 -5.53 -4.42
CA LYS A 314 -2.98 -6.44 -5.49
C LYS A 314 -1.69 -5.97 -6.18
N ASP A 315 -1.55 -4.68 -6.49
CA ASP A 315 -0.31 -4.11 -7.01
C ASP A 315 0.85 -4.37 -6.02
N HIS A 316 0.62 -4.17 -4.73
CA HIS A 316 1.61 -4.36 -3.68
C HIS A 316 1.97 -5.84 -3.49
N LYS A 317 0.98 -6.72 -3.31
CA LYS A 317 1.22 -8.17 -3.12
C LYS A 317 1.73 -8.85 -4.38
N ARG A 318 0.96 -8.76 -5.46
CA ARG A 318 1.20 -9.57 -6.66
C ARG A 318 2.42 -9.12 -7.45
N TYR A 319 2.64 -7.79 -7.52
CA TYR A 319 3.69 -7.27 -8.41
C TYR A 319 4.95 -6.84 -7.69
N THR A 320 4.92 -6.53 -6.40
CA THR A 320 6.15 -6.39 -5.62
C THR A 320 6.45 -7.60 -4.74
N LYS A 321 5.56 -8.61 -4.68
CA LYS A 321 5.72 -9.82 -3.86
C LYS A 321 5.90 -9.50 -2.36
N SER A 322 5.11 -8.55 -1.86
CA SER A 322 5.22 -8.10 -0.47
C SER A 322 4.73 -9.12 0.56
N ASP A 323 3.96 -10.12 0.10
CA ASP A 323 3.50 -11.26 0.88
C ASP A 323 4.59 -12.34 1.09
N ARG A 324 5.77 -12.17 0.50
CA ARG A 324 6.88 -13.09 0.68
C ARG A 324 7.65 -12.82 1.98
N THR A 325 7.09 -13.29 3.08
CA THR A 325 7.61 -13.12 4.44
C THR A 325 8.47 -14.32 4.84
N SER A 326 9.64 -14.48 4.23
CA SER A 326 10.50 -15.66 4.38
C SER A 326 11.51 -15.61 5.53
N CYS A 327 11.61 -14.50 6.26
CA CYS A 327 12.49 -14.40 7.42
C CYS A 327 11.86 -15.02 8.67
N HIS A 328 12.68 -15.66 9.53
CA HIS A 328 12.20 -16.19 10.80
C HIS A 328 11.71 -15.09 11.75
N ARG A 329 12.50 -14.01 11.88
CA ARG A 329 12.20 -12.89 12.77
C ARG A 329 11.09 -12.00 12.20
N TRP A 330 10.16 -11.61 13.05
CA TRP A 330 9.08 -10.70 12.70
C TRP A 330 9.61 -9.33 12.24
N GLU A 331 10.62 -8.78 12.94
CA GLU A 331 11.22 -7.49 12.59
C GLU A 331 11.82 -7.48 11.18
N ALA A 332 12.48 -8.56 10.80
CA ALA A 332 13.04 -8.69 9.44
C ALA A 332 11.93 -8.68 8.37
N ASN A 333 10.83 -9.40 8.59
CA ASN A 333 9.68 -9.39 7.68
C ASN A 333 9.01 -8.01 7.63
N GLN A 334 8.89 -7.29 8.76
CA GLN A 334 8.38 -5.92 8.74
C GLN A 334 9.32 -4.97 7.97
N PHE A 335 10.63 -5.12 8.12
CA PHE A 335 11.59 -4.31 7.34
C PHE A 335 11.47 -4.61 5.84
N ARG A 336 11.38 -5.89 5.47
CA ARG A 336 11.12 -6.29 4.08
C ARG A 336 9.84 -5.66 3.54
N LEU A 337 8.76 -5.65 4.33
CA LEU A 337 7.50 -5.01 3.94
C LEU A 337 7.69 -3.52 3.62
N PHE A 338 8.57 -2.80 4.34
CA PHE A 338 8.93 -1.42 4.01
C PHE A 338 9.73 -1.32 2.72
N LEU A 339 10.64 -2.27 2.43
CA LEU A 339 11.38 -2.31 1.17
C LEU A 339 10.45 -2.55 -0.03
N HIS A 340 9.49 -3.47 0.10
CA HIS A 340 8.44 -3.71 -0.90
C HIS A 340 7.53 -2.49 -1.09
N THR A 341 7.20 -1.78 0.00
CA THR A 341 6.46 -0.51 -0.08
C THR A 341 7.29 0.57 -0.77
N GLY A 342 8.60 0.60 -0.56
CA GLY A 342 9.52 1.47 -1.30
C GLY A 342 9.53 1.17 -2.80
N ALA A 343 9.59 -0.11 -3.17
CA ALA A 343 9.49 -0.53 -4.57
C ALA A 343 8.11 -0.16 -5.18
N TYR A 344 7.04 -0.28 -4.40
CA TYR A 344 5.71 0.21 -4.82
C TYR A 344 5.75 1.72 -5.11
N TRP A 345 6.36 2.54 -4.25
CA TRP A 345 6.52 3.97 -4.48
C TRP A 345 7.24 4.27 -5.79
N LEU A 346 8.34 3.56 -6.08
CA LEU A 346 9.10 3.73 -7.32
C LEU A 346 8.26 3.41 -8.56
N LEU A 347 7.56 2.28 -8.56
CA LEU A 347 6.69 1.86 -9.66
C LEU A 347 5.46 2.77 -9.81
N HIS A 348 4.87 3.21 -8.69
CA HIS A 348 3.76 4.15 -8.69
C HIS A 348 4.20 5.51 -9.27
N ARG A 349 5.40 5.98 -8.94
CA ARG A 349 5.94 7.23 -9.50
C ARG A 349 6.25 7.09 -10.98
N LEU A 350 6.81 5.96 -11.41
CA LEU A 350 7.03 5.62 -12.81
C LEU A 350 5.70 5.65 -13.59
N ARG A 351 4.66 4.97 -13.08
CA ARG A 351 3.30 5.00 -13.66
C ARG A 351 2.76 6.43 -13.77
N SER A 352 2.99 7.23 -12.74
CA SER A 352 2.56 8.62 -12.70
C SER A 352 3.34 9.55 -13.64
N ALA A 353 4.56 9.19 -14.04
CA ALA A 353 5.35 9.91 -15.01
C ALA A 353 5.02 9.56 -16.47
N ALA A 354 4.35 8.44 -16.73
CA ALA A 354 3.92 8.07 -18.08
C ALA A 354 3.08 9.19 -18.74
N PRO A 355 3.06 9.31 -20.09
CA PRO A 355 2.33 10.36 -20.79
C PRO A 355 0.86 10.46 -20.36
N ARG A 356 0.35 11.68 -20.21
CA ARG A 356 -1.08 11.91 -19.89
C ARG A 356 -1.93 11.29 -21.01
N ARG A 357 -3.07 10.71 -20.67
CA ARG A 357 -4.00 10.02 -21.59
C ARG A 357 -3.44 8.76 -22.26
N SER A 358 -2.25 8.27 -21.85
CA SER A 358 -1.73 6.98 -22.34
C SER A 358 -2.27 5.80 -21.52
N GLN A 359 -2.32 4.61 -22.13
CA GLN A 359 -2.66 3.36 -21.45
C GLN A 359 -1.73 3.06 -20.25
N TRP A 360 -0.50 3.56 -20.28
CA TRP A 360 0.54 3.32 -19.27
C TRP A 360 0.20 3.92 -17.90
N ARG A 361 -0.65 4.95 -17.87
CA ARG A 361 -1.18 5.54 -16.63
C ARG A 361 -2.06 4.59 -15.82
N LYS A 362 -2.60 3.57 -16.47
CA LYS A 362 -3.49 2.56 -15.88
C LYS A 362 -2.88 1.16 -15.92
N ALA A 363 -1.66 1.04 -16.46
CA ALA A 363 -0.97 -0.24 -16.60
C ALA A 363 -0.64 -0.83 -15.23
N THR A 364 -0.61 -2.16 -15.16
CA THR A 364 -0.12 -2.90 -14.00
C THR A 364 1.38 -2.68 -13.83
N PHE A 365 1.91 -2.89 -12.63
CA PHE A 365 3.35 -2.78 -12.38
C PHE A 365 4.14 -3.79 -13.22
N GLU A 366 3.59 -4.97 -13.49
CA GLU A 366 4.22 -5.95 -14.39
C GLU A 366 4.38 -5.40 -15.81
N THR A 367 3.34 -4.77 -16.35
CA THR A 367 3.40 -4.15 -17.67
C THR A 367 4.41 -3.00 -17.71
N LEU A 368 4.45 -2.17 -16.66
CA LEU A 368 5.43 -1.08 -16.55
C LEU A 368 6.87 -1.62 -16.47
N ARG A 369 7.08 -2.70 -15.72
CA ARG A 369 8.37 -3.37 -15.62
C ARG A 369 8.90 -3.83 -16.99
N ARG A 370 8.06 -4.51 -17.77
CA ARG A 370 8.44 -4.97 -19.12
C ARG A 370 8.72 -3.82 -20.08
N VAL A 371 7.94 -2.74 -19.99
CA VAL A 371 8.05 -1.62 -20.93
C VAL A 371 9.14 -0.62 -20.55
N PHE A 372 9.45 -0.44 -19.28
CA PHE A 372 10.35 0.64 -18.86
C PHE A 372 11.63 0.16 -18.16
N LEU A 373 11.61 -1.04 -17.56
CA LEU A 373 12.72 -1.51 -16.75
C LEU A 373 13.47 -2.68 -17.39
N LYS A 374 12.76 -3.67 -17.94
CA LYS A 374 13.37 -4.84 -18.61
C LYS A 374 13.49 -4.60 -20.11
N VAL A 375 14.22 -3.55 -20.47
CA VAL A 375 14.52 -3.20 -21.87
C VAL A 375 16.00 -3.49 -22.11
N ALA A 376 16.29 -4.27 -23.16
CA ALA A 376 17.68 -4.54 -23.55
C ALA A 376 18.42 -3.21 -23.84
N ALA A 377 19.66 -3.12 -23.41
CA ALA A 377 20.49 -1.95 -23.64
C ALA A 377 21.95 -2.38 -23.81
N ARG A 378 22.66 -1.73 -24.72
CA ARG A 378 24.12 -1.80 -24.77
C ARG A 378 24.69 -0.69 -23.89
N ILE A 379 25.55 -1.06 -22.96
CA ILE A 379 26.21 -0.14 -22.03
C ILE A 379 27.69 -0.13 -22.38
N GLU A 380 28.24 1.06 -22.53
CA GLU A 380 29.65 1.30 -22.83
C GLU A 380 30.19 2.33 -21.86
N GLU A 381 31.17 1.97 -21.06
CA GLU A 381 31.90 2.87 -20.19
C GLU A 381 33.00 3.57 -20.97
N LEU A 382 32.89 4.89 -21.09
CA LEU A 382 33.90 5.73 -21.76
C LEU A 382 34.61 6.58 -20.69
N LYS A 383 35.79 7.12 -21.01
CA LYS A 383 36.64 7.89 -20.07
C LYS A 383 35.88 8.94 -19.25
N SER A 384 34.92 9.65 -19.84
CA SER A 384 34.23 10.77 -19.20
C SER A 384 32.71 10.58 -19.06
N ARG A 385 32.15 9.49 -19.61
CA ARG A 385 30.69 9.25 -19.63
C ARG A 385 30.38 7.78 -19.83
N VAL A 386 29.15 7.40 -19.48
CA VAL A 386 28.61 6.08 -19.82
C VAL A 386 27.55 6.27 -20.91
N ARG A 387 27.67 5.52 -22.00
CA ARG A 387 26.70 5.48 -23.09
C ARG A 387 25.72 4.33 -22.85
N ILE A 388 24.43 4.62 -22.90
CA ILE A 388 23.36 3.61 -22.84
C ILE A 388 22.60 3.68 -24.15
N ALA A 389 22.75 2.68 -25.01
CA ALA A 389 22.09 2.58 -26.31
C ALA A 389 20.91 1.59 -26.20
N LEU A 390 19.73 2.06 -26.52
CA LEU A 390 18.53 1.24 -26.61
C LEU A 390 18.36 0.72 -28.05
N PRO A 391 17.72 -0.47 -28.26
CA PRO A 391 17.47 -0.99 -29.58
C PRO A 391 16.66 0.01 -30.44
N SER A 392 17.09 0.21 -31.68
CA SER A 392 16.39 1.10 -32.62
C SER A 392 14.95 0.63 -32.89
N ALA A 393 14.73 -0.69 -32.92
CA ALA A 393 13.44 -1.33 -33.12
C ALA A 393 12.54 -1.39 -31.88
N TYR A 394 12.93 -0.74 -30.76
CA TYR A 394 12.11 -0.80 -29.55
C TYR A 394 10.74 -0.09 -29.77
N PRO A 395 9.60 -0.82 -29.70
CA PRO A 395 8.31 -0.31 -30.15
C PRO A 395 7.76 0.83 -29.30
N TYR A 396 8.24 0.95 -28.03
CA TYR A 396 7.77 1.99 -27.09
C TYR A 396 8.79 3.11 -26.90
N ARG A 397 9.72 3.30 -27.83
CA ARG A 397 10.83 4.29 -27.76
C ARG A 397 10.31 5.69 -27.43
N SER A 398 9.31 6.19 -28.16
CA SER A 398 8.74 7.53 -27.94
C SER A 398 8.15 7.70 -26.55
N THR A 399 7.42 6.67 -26.08
CA THR A 399 6.86 6.64 -24.72
C THR A 399 7.93 6.61 -23.66
N PHE A 400 9.01 5.83 -23.88
CA PHE A 400 10.15 5.75 -22.96
C PHE A 400 10.83 7.11 -22.82
N ILE A 401 11.17 7.76 -23.93
CA ILE A 401 11.81 9.09 -23.96
C ILE A 401 10.93 10.14 -23.27
N ALA A 402 9.63 10.17 -23.61
CA ALA A 402 8.70 11.10 -23.00
C ALA A 402 8.54 10.88 -21.49
N THR A 403 8.60 9.63 -21.02
CA THR A 403 8.53 9.29 -19.60
C THR A 403 9.83 9.69 -18.90
N ALA A 404 10.98 9.40 -19.48
CA ALA A 404 12.29 9.78 -18.96
C ALA A 404 12.42 11.32 -18.83
N GLY A 405 12.04 12.07 -19.85
CA GLY A 405 12.03 13.53 -19.80
C GLY A 405 11.14 14.11 -18.70
N ARG A 406 9.99 13.47 -18.44
CA ARG A 406 9.10 13.89 -17.33
C ARG A 406 9.67 13.56 -15.96
N ILE A 407 10.37 12.43 -15.82
CA ILE A 407 11.04 12.08 -14.57
C ILE A 407 12.16 13.09 -14.30
N ALA A 408 13.00 13.39 -15.28
CA ALA A 408 14.06 14.39 -15.17
C ALA A 408 13.51 15.79 -14.81
N ALA A 409 12.38 16.20 -15.38
CA ALA A 409 11.73 17.48 -15.09
C ALA A 409 11.09 17.56 -13.68
N LEU A 410 11.01 16.45 -12.93
CA LEU A 410 10.50 16.48 -11.56
C LEU A 410 11.52 17.01 -10.56
N GLY A 411 12.79 17.13 -10.97
CA GLY A 411 13.92 17.56 -10.14
C GLY A 411 14.23 16.59 -8.99
N PRO A 412 15.36 16.77 -8.35
CA PRO A 412 15.66 16.12 -7.08
C PRO A 412 14.76 16.65 -5.96
#